data_e8cbd2b1b37c25cfa5a0af8aeb637226
#
_entry.id   e8cbd2b1b37c25cfa5a0af8aeb637226
#
_cell.length_a   1.000
_cell.length_b   1.000
_cell.length_c   1.000
_cell.angle_alpha   90.00
_cell.angle_beta   90.00
_cell.angle_gamma   90.00
#
_symmetry.space_group_name_H-M   'P 1'
#
loop_
_entity.id
_entity.type
_entity.pdbx_description
1 polymer ?
#
loop_
_entity_poly.entity_id
_entity_poly.type
_entity_poly.pdbx_seq_one_letter_code
_entity_poly.pdbx_strand_id
1 'polypeptide(L)'
;MEAAVDELIVRTEDFQVEQRWPRFSHEVAEKGVRSALSFKLYTSTDTAGALNLFAFEPSVFDSHAEATGSVLAAHAAAAILASRRGEQLESALTTRDVIGQAKGIIMERFKVDAVRAFDMLRELSQTTNTKLVDVAQRVVDTAHE
;
A
#
# COMPACT_ATOMS: atom_id res chain seq x y z
N MET A 1 16.43 -10.74 0.89
CA MET A 1 15.93 -10.35 -0.44
C MET A 1 16.21 -8.86 -0.76
N GLU A 2 17.26 -8.29 -0.17
CA GLU A 2 17.65 -6.89 -0.37
C GLU A 2 18.58 -6.66 -1.59
N ALA A 3 19.18 -7.70 -2.17
CA ALA A 3 20.15 -7.55 -3.26
C ALA A 3 19.54 -7.26 -4.65
N ALA A 4 18.22 -7.34 -4.79
CA ALA A 4 17.51 -7.03 -6.04
C ALA A 4 16.86 -5.64 -6.06
N VAL A 5 17.30 -4.75 -5.18
CA VAL A 5 16.66 -3.43 -5.01
C VAL A 5 16.85 -2.53 -6.23
N ASP A 6 17.90 -2.74 -7.01
CA ASP A 6 18.24 -1.89 -8.17
C ASP A 6 17.87 -2.49 -9.53
N GLU A 7 17.57 -3.77 -9.64
CA GLU A 7 17.19 -4.39 -10.91
C GLU A 7 15.67 -4.39 -11.10
N LEU A 8 15.23 -3.92 -12.26
CA LEU A 8 13.81 -3.90 -12.67
C LEU A 8 13.26 -5.30 -12.92
N ILE A 9 14.09 -6.19 -13.43
CA ILE A 9 13.77 -7.55 -13.80
C ILE A 9 14.88 -8.47 -13.29
N VAL A 10 14.49 -9.52 -12.58
CA VAL A 10 15.40 -10.55 -12.09
C VAL A 10 14.96 -11.90 -12.61
N ARG A 11 15.87 -12.58 -13.33
CA ARG A 11 15.66 -13.92 -13.83
C ARG A 11 16.59 -14.90 -13.13
N THR A 12 16.04 -16.03 -12.71
CA THR A 12 16.77 -17.17 -12.16
C THR A 12 16.49 -18.38 -13.05
N GLU A 13 17.54 -18.89 -13.68
CA GLU A 13 17.45 -20.03 -14.61
C GLU A 13 17.23 -21.35 -13.86
N ASP A 14 17.92 -21.54 -12.75
CA ASP A 14 17.78 -22.73 -11.90
C ASP A 14 18.18 -22.44 -10.45
N PHE A 15 17.25 -22.59 -9.53
CA PHE A 15 17.51 -22.38 -8.09
C PHE A 15 18.48 -23.40 -7.50
N GLN A 16 18.70 -24.55 -8.11
CA GLN A 16 19.67 -25.53 -7.61
C GLN A 16 21.12 -25.08 -7.75
N VAL A 17 21.40 -24.18 -8.68
CA VAL A 17 22.75 -23.65 -8.94
C VAL A 17 22.87 -22.15 -8.69
N GLU A 18 21.78 -21.49 -8.26
CA GLU A 18 21.74 -20.06 -8.00
C GLU A 18 22.58 -19.69 -6.77
N GLN A 19 23.52 -18.76 -6.94
CA GLN A 19 24.45 -18.35 -5.89
C GLN A 19 24.16 -16.96 -5.32
N ARG A 20 23.34 -16.15 -5.99
CA ARG A 20 23.03 -14.76 -5.54
C ARG A 20 22.31 -14.74 -4.19
N TRP A 21 21.47 -15.76 -3.91
CA TRP A 21 20.67 -15.88 -2.68
C TRP A 21 20.67 -17.31 -2.14
N PRO A 22 21.77 -17.81 -1.60
CA PRO A 22 21.95 -19.24 -1.32
C PRO A 22 20.90 -19.84 -0.36
N ARG A 23 20.51 -19.11 0.68
CA ARG A 23 19.45 -19.58 1.60
C ARG A 23 18.10 -19.67 0.94
N PHE A 24 17.68 -18.61 0.26
CA PHE A 24 16.40 -18.55 -0.43
C PHE A 24 16.33 -19.59 -1.55
N SER A 25 17.39 -19.71 -2.34
CA SER A 25 17.48 -20.69 -3.45
C SER A 25 17.35 -22.12 -2.95
N HIS A 26 17.98 -22.46 -1.84
CA HIS A 26 17.87 -23.77 -1.22
C HIS A 26 16.43 -24.08 -0.76
N GLU A 27 15.81 -23.18 0.00
CA GLU A 27 14.43 -23.35 0.50
C GLU A 27 13.41 -23.48 -0.63
N VAL A 28 13.59 -22.72 -1.71
CA VAL A 28 12.70 -22.73 -2.88
C VAL A 28 12.90 -24.02 -3.71
N ALA A 29 14.15 -24.44 -3.89
CA ALA A 29 14.48 -25.69 -4.58
C ALA A 29 13.96 -26.94 -3.84
N GLU A 30 13.98 -26.95 -2.50
CA GLU A 30 13.38 -28.02 -1.69
C GLU A 30 11.87 -28.18 -1.92
N LYS A 31 11.18 -27.09 -2.28
CA LYS A 31 9.76 -27.09 -2.65
C LYS A 31 9.51 -27.48 -4.12
N GLY A 32 10.56 -27.83 -4.85
CA GLY A 32 10.50 -28.27 -6.25
C GLY A 32 10.50 -27.12 -7.26
N VAL A 33 10.59 -25.87 -6.84
CA VAL A 33 10.66 -24.74 -7.77
C VAL A 33 12.07 -24.64 -8.36
N ARG A 34 12.18 -24.55 -9.69
CA ARG A 34 13.45 -24.57 -10.42
C ARG A 34 13.82 -23.23 -11.03
N SER A 35 12.89 -22.49 -11.57
CA SER A 35 13.18 -21.20 -12.20
C SER A 35 12.20 -20.10 -11.76
N ALA A 36 12.61 -18.84 -11.91
CA ALA A 36 11.78 -17.69 -11.60
C ALA A 36 12.06 -16.50 -12.50
N LEU A 37 11.04 -15.66 -12.65
CA LEU A 37 11.10 -14.37 -13.30
C LEU A 37 10.36 -13.35 -12.45
N SER A 38 11.04 -12.31 -11.99
CA SER A 38 10.52 -11.32 -11.08
C SER A 38 10.62 -9.93 -11.68
N PHE A 39 9.55 -9.17 -11.54
CA PHE A 39 9.44 -7.79 -12.01
C PHE A 39 9.17 -6.87 -10.84
N LYS A 40 9.94 -5.81 -10.69
CA LYS A 40 9.67 -4.76 -9.73
C LYS A 40 8.58 -3.84 -10.26
N LEU A 41 7.53 -3.62 -9.48
CA LEU A 41 6.42 -2.77 -9.83
C LEU A 41 6.71 -1.35 -9.37
N TYR A 42 6.98 -0.46 -10.33
CA TYR A 42 7.20 0.95 -10.05
C TYR A 42 5.96 1.79 -10.30
N THR A 43 5.77 2.77 -9.42
CA THR A 43 4.93 3.94 -9.67
C THR A 43 5.83 5.16 -9.89
N SER A 44 5.26 6.28 -10.28
CA SER A 44 6.01 7.52 -10.51
C SER A 44 6.77 8.04 -9.29
N THR A 45 6.44 7.58 -8.09
CA THR A 45 6.98 8.08 -6.83
C THR A 45 7.59 7.02 -5.93
N ASP A 46 7.27 5.72 -6.15
CA ASP A 46 7.72 4.67 -5.21
C ASP A 46 7.59 3.27 -5.80
N THR A 47 8.15 2.27 -5.11
CA THR A 47 7.96 0.85 -5.40
C THR A 47 6.60 0.38 -4.88
N ALA A 48 5.72 -0.06 -5.78
CA ALA A 48 4.39 -0.55 -5.42
C ALA A 48 4.39 -2.01 -4.95
N GLY A 49 5.37 -2.81 -5.38
CA GLY A 49 5.47 -4.24 -5.08
C GLY A 49 6.35 -4.99 -6.08
N ALA A 50 6.13 -6.28 -6.20
CA ALA A 50 6.78 -7.13 -7.19
C ALA A 50 5.79 -8.14 -7.78
N LEU A 51 5.94 -8.45 -9.06
CA LEU A 51 5.30 -9.58 -9.73
C LEU A 51 6.33 -10.70 -9.84
N ASN A 52 6.04 -11.87 -9.24
CA ASN A 52 6.93 -13.01 -9.25
C ASN A 52 6.25 -14.19 -9.96
N LEU A 53 6.93 -14.76 -10.94
CA LEU A 53 6.54 -15.94 -11.66
C LEU A 53 7.51 -17.07 -11.31
N PHE A 54 6.99 -18.26 -11.03
CA PHE A 54 7.79 -19.44 -10.66
C PHE A 54 7.43 -20.63 -11.56
N ALA A 55 8.41 -21.48 -11.83
CA ALA A 55 8.22 -22.71 -12.57
C ALA A 55 8.96 -23.88 -11.91
N PHE A 56 8.43 -25.10 -12.10
CA PHE A 56 9.00 -26.34 -11.58
C PHE A 56 10.06 -26.95 -12.50
N GLU A 57 10.32 -26.33 -13.64
CA GLU A 57 11.37 -26.70 -14.58
C GLU A 57 12.41 -25.60 -14.67
N PRO A 58 13.69 -25.91 -14.94
CA PRO A 58 14.73 -24.91 -15.11
C PRO A 58 14.58 -24.22 -16.46
N SER A 59 15.07 -22.99 -16.55
CA SER A 59 15.21 -22.20 -17.81
C SER A 59 13.91 -22.03 -18.61
N VAL A 60 12.75 -21.98 -17.93
CA VAL A 60 11.44 -21.84 -18.59
C VAL A 60 11.23 -20.42 -19.12
N PHE A 61 11.79 -19.42 -18.45
CA PHE A 61 11.57 -18.02 -18.78
C PHE A 61 12.61 -17.52 -19.78
N ASP A 62 12.18 -17.32 -21.01
CA ASP A 62 12.96 -16.76 -22.11
C ASP A 62 12.72 -15.26 -22.28
N SER A 63 13.31 -14.65 -23.29
CA SER A 63 13.14 -13.23 -23.63
C SER A 63 11.70 -12.87 -24.00
N HIS A 64 10.91 -13.81 -24.53
CA HIS A 64 9.50 -13.60 -24.82
C HIS A 64 8.67 -13.55 -23.53
N ALA A 65 8.93 -14.45 -22.60
CA ALA A 65 8.32 -14.45 -21.27
C ALA A 65 8.65 -13.15 -20.52
N GLU A 66 9.89 -12.67 -20.64
CA GLU A 66 10.33 -11.41 -20.04
C GLU A 66 9.59 -10.19 -20.63
N ALA A 67 9.45 -10.14 -21.96
CA ALA A 67 8.69 -9.05 -22.61
C ALA A 67 7.22 -9.07 -22.23
N THR A 68 6.58 -10.23 -22.21
CA THR A 68 5.18 -10.40 -21.82
C THR A 68 4.98 -10.05 -20.36
N GLY A 69 5.85 -10.51 -19.47
CA GLY A 69 5.81 -10.23 -18.04
C GLY A 69 6.00 -8.76 -17.73
N SER A 70 6.84 -8.06 -18.50
CA SER A 70 7.02 -6.60 -18.37
C SER A 70 5.73 -5.82 -18.65
N VAL A 71 4.96 -6.22 -19.65
CA VAL A 71 3.65 -5.62 -19.94
C VAL A 71 2.67 -5.89 -18.82
N LEU A 72 2.61 -7.12 -18.30
CA LEU A 72 1.77 -7.46 -17.16
C LEU A 72 2.16 -6.70 -15.90
N ALA A 73 3.46 -6.56 -15.63
CA ALA A 73 3.97 -5.80 -14.50
C ALA A 73 3.57 -4.31 -14.57
N ALA A 74 3.63 -3.71 -15.76
CA ALA A 74 3.19 -2.33 -15.97
C ALA A 74 1.68 -2.15 -15.68
N HIS A 75 0.86 -3.08 -16.15
CA HIS A 75 -0.59 -3.08 -15.87
C HIS A 75 -0.88 -3.30 -14.38
N ALA A 76 -0.18 -4.22 -13.73
CA ALA A 76 -0.32 -4.46 -12.29
C ALA A 76 0.05 -3.23 -11.47
N ALA A 77 1.15 -2.55 -11.81
CA ALA A 77 1.56 -1.30 -11.14
C ALA A 77 0.49 -0.20 -11.29
N ALA A 78 -0.08 -0.04 -12.50
CA ALA A 78 -1.15 0.93 -12.75
C ALA A 78 -2.42 0.59 -11.94
N ALA A 79 -2.81 -0.68 -11.87
CA ALA A 79 -3.97 -1.14 -11.10
C ALA A 79 -3.80 -0.90 -9.60
N ILE A 80 -2.61 -1.20 -9.04
CA ILE A 80 -2.29 -0.94 -7.63
C ILE A 80 -2.37 0.55 -7.32
N LEU A 81 -1.84 1.40 -8.21
CA LEU A 81 -1.88 2.85 -8.04
C LEU A 81 -3.32 3.38 -8.05
N ALA A 82 -4.15 2.88 -8.97
CA ALA A 82 -5.56 3.26 -9.05
C ALA A 82 -6.33 2.84 -7.78
N SER A 83 -6.12 1.62 -7.28
CA SER A 83 -6.72 1.12 -6.04
C SER A 83 -6.34 1.98 -4.83
N ARG A 84 -5.05 2.28 -4.65
CA ARG A 84 -4.57 3.13 -3.55
C ARG A 84 -5.18 4.54 -3.59
N ARG A 85 -5.33 5.12 -4.78
CA ARG A 85 -6.01 6.43 -4.94
C ARG A 85 -7.47 6.37 -4.55
N GLY A 86 -8.17 5.29 -4.93
CA GLY A 86 -9.57 5.05 -4.53
C GLY A 86 -9.71 4.99 -3.01
N GLU A 87 -8.91 4.18 -2.34
CA GLU A 87 -8.90 4.04 -0.88
C GLU A 87 -8.59 5.37 -0.16
N GLN A 88 -7.63 6.15 -0.68
CA GLN A 88 -7.29 7.46 -0.12
C GLN A 88 -8.43 8.47 -0.25
N LEU A 89 -9.13 8.49 -1.40
CA LEU A 89 -10.28 9.37 -1.60
C LEU A 89 -11.45 8.98 -0.69
N GLU A 90 -11.73 7.69 -0.56
CA GLU A 90 -12.79 7.18 0.31
C GLU A 90 -12.52 7.49 1.78
N SER A 91 -11.28 7.29 2.23
CA SER A 91 -10.83 7.67 3.58
C SER A 91 -10.91 9.18 3.83
N ALA A 92 -10.56 10.00 2.83
CA ALA A 92 -10.66 11.45 2.95
C ALA A 92 -12.11 11.92 3.05
N LEU A 93 -13.04 11.32 2.30
CA LEU A 93 -14.47 11.62 2.38
C LEU A 93 -15.03 11.24 3.74
N THR A 94 -14.76 10.03 4.24
CA THR A 94 -15.18 9.56 5.56
C THR A 94 -14.65 10.49 6.67
N THR A 95 -13.38 10.87 6.60
CA THR A 95 -12.77 11.81 7.55
C THR A 95 -13.47 13.17 7.53
N ARG A 96 -13.78 13.70 6.35
CA ARG A 96 -14.49 14.97 6.19
C ARG A 96 -15.89 14.91 6.78
N ASP A 97 -16.62 13.82 6.59
CA ASP A 97 -17.96 13.64 7.10
C ASP A 97 -17.99 13.58 8.62
N VAL A 98 -17.10 12.81 9.25
CA VAL A 98 -16.99 12.72 10.71
C VAL A 98 -16.63 14.08 11.34
N ILE A 99 -15.67 14.79 10.75
CA ILE A 99 -15.32 16.15 11.23
C ILE A 99 -16.49 17.11 11.05
N GLY A 100 -17.23 17.00 9.95
CA GLY A 100 -18.44 17.81 9.72
C GLY A 100 -19.52 17.58 10.75
N GLN A 101 -19.82 16.33 11.09
CA GLN A 101 -20.77 15.94 12.12
C GLN A 101 -20.33 16.47 13.50
N ALA A 102 -19.07 16.24 13.88
CA ALA A 102 -18.53 16.73 15.15
C ALA A 102 -18.61 18.26 15.27
N LYS A 103 -18.28 18.97 14.18
CA LYS A 103 -18.45 20.43 14.13
C LYS A 103 -19.90 20.85 14.39
N GLY A 104 -20.86 20.20 13.71
CA GLY A 104 -22.27 20.47 13.90
C GLY A 104 -22.73 20.32 15.35
N ILE A 105 -22.29 19.22 16.01
CA ILE A 105 -22.57 18.95 17.42
C ILE A 105 -21.98 20.03 18.33
N ILE A 106 -20.72 20.42 18.10
CA ILE A 106 -20.05 21.47 18.89
C ILE A 106 -20.75 22.82 18.69
N MET A 107 -21.08 23.19 17.46
CA MET A 107 -21.81 24.40 17.13
C MET A 107 -23.14 24.50 17.91
N GLU A 108 -23.90 23.40 17.91
CA GLU A 108 -25.18 23.35 18.63
C GLU A 108 -25.00 23.39 20.15
N ARG A 109 -24.09 22.59 20.69
CA ARG A 109 -23.88 22.45 22.14
C ARG A 109 -23.28 23.71 22.77
N PHE A 110 -22.35 24.36 22.10
CA PHE A 110 -21.61 25.53 22.63
C PHE A 110 -22.04 26.87 22.03
N LYS A 111 -22.99 26.86 21.09
CA LYS A 111 -23.50 28.06 20.39
C LYS A 111 -22.37 28.88 19.74
N VAL A 112 -21.43 28.22 19.11
CA VAL A 112 -20.30 28.80 18.39
C VAL A 112 -20.46 28.63 16.88
N ASP A 113 -19.70 29.39 16.09
CA ASP A 113 -19.66 29.25 14.64
C ASP A 113 -18.79 28.04 14.18
N ALA A 114 -18.84 27.76 12.89
CA ALA A 114 -18.12 26.62 12.30
C ALA A 114 -16.59 26.73 12.40
N VAL A 115 -16.04 27.94 12.39
CA VAL A 115 -14.61 28.21 12.51
C VAL A 115 -14.16 27.89 13.93
N ARG A 116 -14.86 28.42 14.91
CA ARG A 116 -14.56 28.20 16.33
C ARG A 116 -14.75 26.73 16.71
N ALA A 117 -15.79 26.05 16.20
CA ALA A 117 -16.00 24.63 16.42
C ALA A 117 -14.84 23.80 15.90
N PHE A 118 -14.31 24.13 14.73
CA PHE A 118 -13.13 23.45 14.17
C PHE A 118 -11.86 23.73 14.99
N ASP A 119 -11.65 24.96 15.43
CA ASP A 119 -10.52 25.32 16.31
C ASP A 119 -10.55 24.54 17.61
N MET A 120 -11.71 24.37 18.22
CA MET A 120 -11.87 23.55 19.44
C MET A 120 -11.47 22.08 19.22
N LEU A 121 -11.87 21.46 18.09
CA LEU A 121 -11.43 20.11 17.73
C LEU A 121 -9.91 20.05 17.53
N ARG A 122 -9.32 21.03 16.86
CA ARG A 122 -7.88 21.11 16.62
C ARG A 122 -7.10 21.29 17.92
N GLU A 123 -7.53 22.19 18.80
CA GLU A 123 -6.93 22.41 20.11
C GLU A 123 -6.92 21.11 20.94
N LEU A 124 -8.04 20.38 20.96
CA LEU A 124 -8.13 19.10 21.66
C LEU A 124 -7.23 18.04 21.03
N SER A 125 -7.19 17.96 19.70
CA SER A 125 -6.29 17.05 18.96
C SER A 125 -4.81 17.29 19.32
N GLN A 126 -4.39 18.56 19.37
CA GLN A 126 -3.01 18.93 19.71
C GLN A 126 -2.69 18.67 21.17
N THR A 127 -3.58 19.04 22.09
CA THR A 127 -3.38 18.87 23.53
C THR A 127 -3.31 17.39 23.93
N THR A 128 -4.11 16.54 23.30
CA THR A 128 -4.16 15.08 23.59
C THR A 128 -3.23 14.25 22.71
N ASN A 129 -2.53 14.87 21.75
CA ASN A 129 -1.73 14.21 20.74
C ASN A 129 -2.49 13.06 20.03
N THR A 130 -3.77 13.32 19.73
CA THR A 130 -4.69 12.37 19.10
C THR A 130 -5.05 12.89 17.71
N LYS A 131 -5.21 12.01 16.73
CA LYS A 131 -5.61 12.43 15.38
C LYS A 131 -6.95 13.17 15.41
N LEU A 132 -7.07 14.23 14.61
CA LEU A 132 -8.27 15.06 14.56
C LEU A 132 -9.55 14.27 14.27
N VAL A 133 -9.47 13.28 13.38
CA VAL A 133 -10.60 12.42 13.04
C VAL A 133 -11.04 11.54 14.23
N ASP A 134 -10.10 11.05 15.05
CA ASP A 134 -10.42 10.25 16.22
C ASP A 134 -11.06 11.10 17.33
N VAL A 135 -10.61 12.35 17.49
CA VAL A 135 -11.26 13.33 18.37
C VAL A 135 -12.67 13.63 17.89
N ALA A 136 -12.85 13.87 16.60
CA ALA A 136 -14.15 14.12 16.00
C ALA A 136 -15.11 12.92 16.18
N GLN A 137 -14.62 11.70 15.98
CA GLN A 137 -15.39 10.48 16.19
C GLN A 137 -15.91 10.36 17.63
N ARG A 138 -15.07 10.64 18.63
CA ARG A 138 -15.49 10.63 20.04
C ARG A 138 -16.59 11.67 20.33
N VAL A 139 -16.52 12.83 19.70
CA VAL A 139 -17.59 13.86 19.85
C VAL A 139 -18.91 13.36 19.26
N VAL A 140 -18.85 12.69 18.10
CA VAL A 140 -20.04 12.07 17.47
C VAL A 140 -20.61 10.97 18.33
N ASP A 141 -19.77 10.05 18.85
CA ASP A 141 -20.19 8.93 19.67
C ASP A 141 -20.88 9.37 20.97
N THR A 142 -20.31 10.39 21.64
CA THR A 142 -20.89 10.99 22.86
C THR A 142 -22.18 11.77 22.63
N ALA A 143 -22.54 12.09 21.41
CA ALA A 143 -23.80 12.76 21.12
C ALA A 143 -24.98 11.79 20.93
N HIS A 144 -24.69 10.51 20.77
CA HIS A 144 -25.68 9.43 20.64
C HIS A 144 -26.00 8.71 21.94
N GLU A 145 -25.32 9.05 23.04
CA GLU A 145 -25.62 8.61 24.42
C GLU A 145 -26.57 9.59 25.12
#